data_d4312f036b1a497e1885c78bebff1a3e
#
_entry.id   d4312f036b1a497e1885c78bebff1a3e
#
_cell.length_a   1.000
_cell.length_b   1.000
_cell.length_c   1.000
_cell.angle_alpha   90.00
_cell.angle_beta   90.00
_cell.angle_gamma   90.00
#
_symmetry.space_group_name_H-M   'P 1'
#
loop_
_entity.id
_entity.type
_entity.pdbx_description
1 polymer ?
#
loop_
_entity_poly.entity_id
_entity_poly.type
_entity_poly.pdbx_seq_one_letter_code
_entity_poly.pdbx_strand_id
1 'polypeptide(L)'
;DMLLASYLVNNENNSNDLGEVAHLYDDYSVKTDLEVYGKGKKQAVPDDNEFFEHLAAKAAVIEKLKTPLLEKLKDHEQDDLYETIEIPVAFVLAKMEITGIKVEASVLNQLGNDFAVKLQELEHKIYQQAGEEFNLNSPKQLGHILFEKLGLPPIKKTKTGYSTSVEVLEQLKMKSPIVSEILDYRQIAKIQNTYVKGLLECIQPDGRIHTRYLQTLTATGRLSSVDPNLQNIPTRTNEGKQIRKAFVPSTKDGYIFSCDYSQVELRVLAHVSGDEHMQEAFKSGYDIHAHTAMKIFHLDSPDEVTPLMRRHAKAVNFGIVYGISDYGLSKNLGISRKQ
;
A
#
# COMPACT_ATOMS: atom_id res chain seq x y z
N ASP A 1 9.49 17.07 17.87
CA ASP A 1 9.60 16.93 16.39
C ASP A 1 8.54 17.80 15.71
N MET A 2 8.98 18.74 14.88
CA MET A 2 8.10 19.70 14.19
C MET A 2 7.19 19.02 13.16
N LEU A 3 7.69 18.04 12.41
CA LEU A 3 6.91 17.34 11.39
C LEU A 3 5.78 16.53 12.01
N LEU A 4 6.06 15.80 13.09
CA LEU A 4 5.04 15.07 13.85
C LEU A 4 4.01 16.00 14.47
N ALA A 5 4.44 17.08 15.11
CA ALA A 5 3.52 18.05 15.71
C ALA A 5 2.61 18.71 14.66
N SER A 6 3.17 19.13 13.52
CA SER A 6 2.38 19.73 12.42
C SER A 6 1.39 18.73 11.82
N TYR A 7 1.81 17.47 11.64
CA TYR A 7 0.96 16.40 11.13
C TYR A 7 -0.22 16.10 12.06
N LEU A 8 -0.01 16.04 13.36
CA LEU A 8 -1.11 15.82 14.32
C LEU A 8 -2.09 17.00 14.35
N VAL A 9 -1.59 18.22 14.27
CA VAL A 9 -2.45 19.42 14.20
C VAL A 9 -3.30 19.44 12.93
N ASN A 10 -2.76 19.00 11.80
CA ASN A 10 -3.50 18.85 10.54
C ASN A 10 -2.89 17.76 9.65
N ASN A 11 -3.49 16.58 9.68
CA ASN A 11 -3.04 15.40 8.94
C ASN A 11 -3.29 15.44 7.41
N GLU A 12 -3.99 16.45 6.91
CA GLU A 12 -4.08 16.71 5.47
C GLU A 12 -2.77 17.29 4.93
N ASN A 13 -2.01 17.97 5.79
CA ASN A 13 -0.70 18.56 5.50
C ASN A 13 0.39 17.55 5.86
N ASN A 14 0.66 16.62 4.97
CA ASN A 14 1.52 15.46 5.20
C ASN A 14 2.93 15.62 4.59
N SER A 15 3.41 16.86 4.44
CA SER A 15 4.77 17.09 3.94
C SER A 15 5.85 16.68 4.94
N ASN A 16 6.93 16.09 4.44
CA ASN A 16 8.15 15.81 5.18
C ASN A 16 9.22 16.90 4.99
N ASP A 17 8.90 18.00 4.30
CA ASP A 17 9.77 19.13 4.06
C ASP A 17 9.47 20.25 5.05
N LEU A 18 10.49 20.63 5.85
CA LEU A 18 10.35 21.71 6.84
C LEU A 18 10.00 23.06 6.21
N GLY A 19 10.48 23.33 4.99
CA GLY A 19 10.10 24.54 4.24
C GLY A 19 8.62 24.54 3.90
N GLU A 20 8.09 23.45 3.37
CA GLU A 20 6.65 23.34 3.09
C GLU A 20 5.83 23.45 4.38
N VAL A 21 6.26 22.80 5.47
CA VAL A 21 5.56 22.93 6.77
C VAL A 21 5.62 24.37 7.29
N ALA A 22 6.75 25.07 7.18
CA ALA A 22 6.86 26.47 7.59
C ALA A 22 5.90 27.38 6.80
N HIS A 23 5.77 27.17 5.50
CA HIS A 23 4.84 27.91 4.64
C HIS A 23 3.38 27.75 5.07
N LEU A 24 2.98 26.62 5.69
CA LEU A 24 1.62 26.46 6.26
C LEU A 24 1.35 27.36 7.45
N TYR A 25 2.39 27.90 8.07
CA TYR A 25 2.34 28.83 9.19
C TYR A 25 2.79 30.26 8.79
N ASP A 26 2.66 30.58 7.49
CA ASP A 26 3.02 31.87 6.90
C ASP A 26 4.49 32.26 7.10
N ASP A 27 5.37 31.29 7.31
CA ASP A 27 6.82 31.51 7.39
C ASP A 27 7.53 31.09 6.10
N TYR A 28 7.88 32.06 5.28
CA TYR A 28 8.57 31.90 4.00
C TYR A 28 10.07 32.22 4.11
N SER A 29 10.63 32.29 5.31
CA SER A 29 12.05 32.53 5.53
C SER A 29 12.93 31.31 5.20
N VAL A 30 12.33 30.13 5.09
CA VAL A 30 12.99 28.89 4.72
C VAL A 30 12.48 28.38 3.36
N LYS A 31 13.42 28.12 2.45
CA LYS A 31 13.10 27.48 1.17
C LYS A 31 12.73 26.01 1.37
N THR A 32 11.98 25.44 0.44
CA THR A 32 11.73 24.00 0.40
C THR A 32 12.97 23.23 -0.04
N ASP A 33 13.07 21.97 0.33
CA ASP A 33 14.17 21.08 -0.14
C ASP A 33 14.17 20.95 -1.68
N LEU A 34 13.00 21.01 -2.30
CA LEU A 34 12.89 21.02 -3.76
C LEU A 34 13.51 22.24 -4.40
N GLU A 35 13.35 23.42 -3.80
CA GLU A 35 13.95 24.68 -4.30
C GLU A 35 15.46 24.69 -4.15
N VAL A 36 16.00 24.13 -3.05
CA VAL A 36 17.44 24.12 -2.76
C VAL A 36 18.17 22.99 -3.46
N TYR A 37 17.65 21.77 -3.39
CA TYR A 37 18.32 20.58 -3.91
C TYR A 37 17.88 20.16 -5.31
N GLY A 38 16.74 20.67 -5.81
CA GLY A 38 16.16 20.25 -7.09
C GLY A 38 15.52 18.88 -7.04
N LYS A 39 15.18 18.32 -8.23
CA LYS A 39 14.46 17.04 -8.36
C LYS A 39 15.05 16.11 -9.40
N GLY A 40 15.04 14.81 -9.11
CA GLY A 40 15.41 13.75 -10.04
C GLY A 40 16.86 13.87 -10.52
N LYS A 41 17.11 13.81 -11.84
CA LYS A 41 18.46 13.90 -12.41
C LYS A 41 19.18 15.25 -12.18
N LYS A 42 18.43 16.28 -11.77
CA LYS A 42 18.97 17.61 -11.46
C LYS A 42 19.18 17.82 -9.95
N GLN A 43 18.89 16.80 -9.15
CA GLN A 43 19.11 16.88 -7.71
C GLN A 43 20.61 16.95 -7.41
N ALA A 44 20.99 17.97 -6.67
CA ALA A 44 22.39 18.20 -6.28
C ALA A 44 22.43 18.94 -4.94
N VAL A 45 23.52 18.78 -4.20
CA VAL A 45 23.81 19.62 -3.05
C VAL A 45 24.31 20.95 -3.59
N PRO A 46 23.78 22.10 -3.16
CA PRO A 46 24.23 23.43 -3.59
C PRO A 46 25.63 23.71 -3.05
N ASP A 47 26.17 24.89 -3.32
CA ASP A 47 27.43 25.32 -2.71
C ASP A 47 27.31 25.43 -1.19
N ASP A 48 28.44 25.43 -0.50
CA ASP A 48 28.52 25.41 0.97
C ASP A 48 27.73 26.56 1.61
N ASN A 49 27.75 27.75 1.03
CA ASN A 49 27.04 28.90 1.61
C ASN A 49 25.52 28.70 1.55
N GLU A 50 24.98 28.37 0.39
CA GLU A 50 23.54 28.11 0.25
C GLU A 50 23.11 26.91 1.10
N PHE A 51 23.94 25.86 1.19
CA PHE A 51 23.67 24.69 2.02
C PHE A 51 23.57 25.04 3.50
N PHE A 52 24.57 25.75 4.02
CA PHE A 52 24.59 26.13 5.45
C PHE A 52 23.52 27.18 5.80
N GLU A 53 23.23 28.13 4.90
CA GLU A 53 22.13 29.08 5.07
C GLU A 53 20.77 28.34 5.17
N HIS A 54 20.56 27.35 4.30
CA HIS A 54 19.34 26.55 4.34
C HIS A 54 19.20 25.75 5.64
N LEU A 55 20.28 25.10 6.11
CA LEU A 55 20.26 24.40 7.40
C LEU A 55 20.01 25.34 8.59
N ALA A 56 20.62 26.51 8.57
CA ALA A 56 20.40 27.52 9.61
C ALA A 56 18.94 28.03 9.61
N ALA A 57 18.38 28.30 8.44
CA ALA A 57 16.97 28.69 8.29
C ALA A 57 16.02 27.58 8.80
N LYS A 58 16.30 26.32 8.49
CA LYS A 58 15.54 25.18 9.05
C LYS A 58 15.61 25.13 10.58
N ALA A 59 16.79 25.31 11.17
CA ALA A 59 16.94 25.32 12.63
C ALA A 59 16.16 26.48 13.27
N ALA A 60 16.24 27.67 12.67
CA ALA A 60 15.52 28.85 13.17
C ALA A 60 14.00 28.69 13.11
N VAL A 61 13.46 28.11 12.03
CA VAL A 61 12.02 27.89 11.90
C VAL A 61 11.50 26.81 12.86
N ILE A 62 12.29 25.78 13.14
CA ILE A 62 11.94 24.78 14.17
C ILE A 62 11.77 25.45 15.55
N GLU A 63 12.71 26.31 15.94
CA GLU A 63 12.63 27.01 17.23
C GLU A 63 11.44 27.99 17.26
N LYS A 64 11.19 28.71 16.17
CA LYS A 64 10.08 29.66 16.05
C LYS A 64 8.71 28.98 16.16
N LEU A 65 8.51 27.83 15.50
CA LEU A 65 7.23 27.15 15.45
C LEU A 65 7.01 26.14 16.60
N LYS A 66 8.01 25.88 17.41
CA LYS A 66 7.93 24.96 18.55
C LYS A 66 6.78 25.28 19.50
N THR A 67 6.75 26.48 20.04
CA THR A 67 5.73 26.89 21.02
C THR A 67 4.34 26.92 20.41
N PRO A 68 4.11 27.58 19.25
CA PRO A 68 2.79 27.58 18.60
C PRO A 68 2.24 26.19 18.27
N LEU A 69 3.08 25.27 17.87
CA LEU A 69 2.66 23.90 17.57
C LEU A 69 2.28 23.12 18.83
N LEU A 70 3.07 23.23 19.89
CA LEU A 70 2.78 22.57 21.17
C LEU A 70 1.51 23.12 21.82
N GLU A 71 1.24 24.42 21.70
CA GLU A 71 -0.03 25.03 22.15
C GLU A 71 -1.21 24.49 21.35
N LYS A 72 -1.12 24.41 20.02
CA LYS A 72 -2.17 23.81 19.18
C LYS A 72 -2.43 22.35 19.52
N LEU A 73 -1.39 21.55 19.81
CA LEU A 73 -1.58 20.15 20.24
C LEU A 73 -2.39 20.07 21.53
N LYS A 74 -2.14 20.97 22.50
CA LYS A 74 -2.94 21.05 23.74
C LYS A 74 -4.38 21.47 23.48
N ASP A 75 -4.58 22.46 22.63
CA ASP A 75 -5.93 22.94 22.26
C ASP A 75 -6.76 21.85 21.57
N HIS A 76 -6.09 20.92 20.86
CA HIS A 76 -6.70 19.77 20.19
C HIS A 76 -6.74 18.50 21.08
N GLU A 77 -6.30 18.56 22.34
CA GLU A 77 -6.21 17.41 23.25
C GLU A 77 -5.32 16.26 22.68
N GLN A 78 -4.23 16.61 21.98
CA GLN A 78 -3.34 15.67 21.29
C GLN A 78 -1.91 15.68 21.87
N ASP A 79 -1.64 16.46 22.90
CA ASP A 79 -0.33 16.54 23.53
C ASP A 79 0.10 15.21 24.16
N ASP A 80 -0.82 14.50 24.83
CA ASP A 80 -0.55 13.17 25.36
C ASP A 80 -0.25 12.15 24.24
N LEU A 81 -1.02 12.16 23.15
CA LEU A 81 -0.76 11.32 21.97
C LEU A 81 0.63 11.60 21.39
N TYR A 82 0.99 12.87 21.26
CA TYR A 82 2.29 13.29 20.75
C TYR A 82 3.45 12.78 21.63
N GLU A 83 3.36 13.01 22.94
CA GLU A 83 4.45 12.73 23.87
C GLU A 83 4.57 11.23 24.22
N THR A 84 3.43 10.53 24.38
CA THR A 84 3.43 9.15 24.90
C THR A 84 3.40 8.09 23.79
N ILE A 85 2.98 8.43 22.58
CA ILE A 85 2.88 7.49 21.45
C ILE A 85 3.76 7.92 20.28
N GLU A 86 3.52 9.08 19.65
CA GLU A 86 4.17 9.43 18.39
C GLU A 86 5.69 9.61 18.50
N ILE A 87 6.17 10.32 19.52
CA ILE A 87 7.61 10.49 19.75
C ILE A 87 8.28 9.16 20.12
N PRO A 88 7.78 8.32 21.05
CA PRO A 88 8.34 7.00 21.30
C PRO A 88 8.34 6.09 20.07
N VAL A 89 7.29 6.12 19.24
CA VAL A 89 7.22 5.34 17.98
C VAL A 89 8.33 5.76 17.03
N ALA A 90 8.63 7.06 16.89
CA ALA A 90 9.73 7.53 16.04
C ALA A 90 11.07 6.87 16.42
N PHE A 91 11.37 6.73 17.71
CA PHE A 91 12.57 6.02 18.18
C PHE A 91 12.54 4.52 17.88
N VAL A 92 11.37 3.88 17.99
CA VAL A 92 11.20 2.48 17.62
C VAL A 92 11.44 2.29 16.13
N LEU A 93 10.84 3.14 15.28
CA LEU A 93 11.01 3.09 13.83
C LEU A 93 12.47 3.30 13.43
N ALA A 94 13.16 4.27 14.03
CA ALA A 94 14.60 4.48 13.80
C ALA A 94 15.42 3.22 14.11
N LYS A 95 15.13 2.52 15.21
CA LYS A 95 15.77 1.24 15.54
C LYS A 95 15.46 0.15 14.53
N MET A 96 14.21 0.08 14.05
CA MET A 96 13.80 -0.88 13.02
C MET A 96 14.53 -0.61 11.70
N GLU A 97 14.66 0.66 11.27
CA GLU A 97 15.40 1.07 10.08
C GLU A 97 16.89 0.69 10.18
N ILE A 98 17.54 1.00 11.30
CA ILE A 98 18.95 0.66 11.55
C ILE A 98 19.12 -0.87 11.57
N THR A 99 18.23 -1.62 12.18
CA THR A 99 18.32 -3.08 12.27
C THR A 99 18.10 -3.73 10.91
N GLY A 100 17.17 -3.25 10.13
CA GLY A 100 16.77 -3.85 8.85
C GLY A 100 16.25 -5.30 8.99
N ILE A 101 15.91 -5.90 7.87
CA ILE A 101 15.48 -7.30 7.80
C ILE A 101 16.41 -8.10 6.89
N LYS A 102 16.86 -9.28 7.35
CA LYS A 102 17.73 -10.15 6.56
C LYS A 102 16.98 -10.76 5.39
N VAL A 103 17.61 -10.75 4.21
CA VAL A 103 17.05 -11.30 2.98
C VAL A 103 18.01 -12.30 2.35
N GLU A 104 17.50 -13.45 2.00
CA GLU A 104 18.25 -14.48 1.28
C GLU A 104 18.18 -14.22 -0.23
N ALA A 105 19.23 -13.58 -0.76
CA ALA A 105 19.29 -13.18 -2.16
C ALA A 105 19.22 -14.38 -3.14
N SER A 106 19.71 -15.55 -2.74
CA SER A 106 19.64 -16.77 -3.54
C SER A 106 18.19 -17.18 -3.84
N VAL A 107 17.29 -17.04 -2.88
CA VAL A 107 15.85 -17.32 -3.04
C VAL A 107 15.23 -16.36 -4.06
N LEU A 108 15.53 -15.07 -3.97
CA LEU A 108 15.02 -14.08 -4.93
C LEU A 108 15.58 -14.31 -6.34
N ASN A 109 16.86 -14.63 -6.47
CA ASN A 109 17.48 -14.94 -7.76
C ASN A 109 16.84 -16.18 -8.41
N GLN A 110 16.62 -17.25 -7.64
CA GLN A 110 15.93 -18.45 -8.15
C GLN A 110 14.52 -18.10 -8.63
N LEU A 111 13.74 -17.38 -7.83
CA LEU A 111 12.40 -16.92 -8.23
C LEU A 111 12.44 -16.05 -9.48
N GLY A 112 13.45 -15.19 -9.62
CA GLY A 112 13.66 -14.38 -10.81
C GLY A 112 13.84 -15.21 -12.08
N ASN A 113 14.62 -16.29 -11.99
CA ASN A 113 14.83 -17.22 -13.11
C ASN A 113 13.53 -17.98 -13.45
N ASP A 114 12.82 -18.48 -12.44
CA ASP A 114 11.56 -19.21 -12.63
C ASP A 114 10.48 -18.31 -13.27
N PHE A 115 10.38 -17.07 -12.83
CA PHE A 115 9.46 -16.11 -13.41
C PHE A 115 9.86 -15.69 -14.83
N ALA A 116 11.15 -15.58 -15.13
CA ALA A 116 11.61 -15.26 -16.47
C ALA A 116 11.18 -16.35 -17.48
N VAL A 117 11.34 -17.61 -17.13
CA VAL A 117 10.86 -18.74 -17.97
C VAL A 117 9.34 -18.66 -18.17
N LYS A 118 8.58 -18.46 -17.08
CA LYS A 118 7.12 -18.38 -17.17
C LYS A 118 6.64 -17.18 -17.99
N LEU A 119 7.34 -16.05 -17.90
CA LEU A 119 7.03 -14.88 -18.74
C LEU A 119 7.28 -15.15 -20.22
N GLN A 120 8.37 -15.82 -20.58
CA GLN A 120 8.66 -16.22 -21.96
C GLN A 120 7.59 -17.17 -22.52
N GLU A 121 7.16 -18.14 -21.73
CA GLU A 121 6.08 -19.06 -22.13
C GLU A 121 4.75 -18.30 -22.38
N LEU A 122 4.41 -17.36 -21.51
CA LEU A 122 3.20 -16.54 -21.67
C LEU A 122 3.30 -15.59 -22.87
N GLU A 123 4.45 -14.95 -23.07
CA GLU A 123 4.73 -14.14 -24.26
C GLU A 123 4.50 -14.93 -25.54
N HIS A 124 5.08 -16.11 -25.63
CA HIS A 124 4.95 -16.97 -26.81
C HIS A 124 3.48 -17.33 -27.11
N LYS A 125 2.73 -17.72 -26.06
CA LYS A 125 1.28 -18.03 -26.20
C LYS A 125 0.49 -16.81 -26.64
N ILE A 126 0.76 -15.65 -26.06
CA ILE A 126 0.06 -14.40 -26.40
C ILE A 126 0.36 -14.02 -27.85
N TYR A 127 1.61 -14.08 -28.31
CA TYR A 127 2.00 -13.77 -29.69
C TYR A 127 1.40 -14.75 -30.68
N GLN A 128 1.34 -16.02 -30.37
CA GLN A 128 0.65 -17.02 -31.21
C GLN A 128 -0.83 -16.67 -31.40
N GLN A 129 -1.54 -16.28 -30.33
CA GLN A 129 -2.94 -15.92 -30.41
C GLN A 129 -3.18 -14.56 -31.06
N ALA A 130 -2.26 -13.61 -30.89
CA ALA A 130 -2.30 -12.31 -31.55
C ALA A 130 -1.94 -12.39 -33.04
N GLY A 131 -1.17 -13.41 -33.45
CA GLY A 131 -0.65 -13.56 -34.81
C GLY A 131 0.50 -12.63 -35.14
N GLU A 132 1.09 -11.94 -34.15
CA GLU A 132 2.25 -11.08 -34.28
C GLU A 132 2.89 -10.79 -32.91
N GLU A 133 4.16 -10.38 -32.94
CA GLU A 133 4.87 -9.89 -31.74
C GLU A 133 4.58 -8.39 -31.54
N PHE A 134 4.41 -7.99 -30.30
CA PHE A 134 4.18 -6.62 -29.92
C PHE A 134 4.63 -6.37 -28.48
N ASN A 135 4.77 -5.10 -28.07
CA ASN A 135 5.13 -4.77 -26.69
C ASN A 135 3.93 -4.91 -25.74
N LEU A 136 3.89 -6.00 -24.97
CA LEU A 136 2.87 -6.31 -23.96
C LEU A 136 2.76 -5.25 -22.87
N ASN A 137 3.84 -4.50 -22.60
CA ASN A 137 3.87 -3.40 -21.62
C ASN A 137 3.39 -2.07 -22.21
N SER A 138 3.08 -2.01 -23.53
CA SER A 138 2.52 -0.82 -24.18
C SER A 138 0.98 -0.88 -24.18
N PRO A 139 0.26 -0.06 -23.39
CA PRO A 139 -1.20 -0.05 -23.41
C PRO A 139 -1.78 0.25 -24.79
N LYS A 140 -1.06 1.06 -25.60
CA LYS A 140 -1.47 1.42 -26.96
C LYS A 140 -1.41 0.22 -27.90
N GLN A 141 -0.28 -0.51 -27.93
CA GLN A 141 -0.13 -1.70 -28.79
C GLN A 141 -1.09 -2.79 -28.36
N LEU A 142 -1.19 -3.05 -27.04
CA LEU A 142 -2.12 -4.06 -26.53
C LEU A 142 -3.58 -3.68 -26.85
N GLY A 143 -3.96 -2.40 -26.73
CA GLY A 143 -5.30 -1.95 -27.11
C GLY A 143 -5.60 -2.18 -28.60
N HIS A 144 -4.64 -1.90 -29.49
CA HIS A 144 -4.75 -2.20 -30.92
C HIS A 144 -4.99 -3.68 -31.17
N ILE A 145 -4.17 -4.56 -30.59
CA ILE A 145 -4.32 -6.01 -30.74
C ILE A 145 -5.69 -6.49 -30.25
N LEU A 146 -6.09 -6.14 -29.03
CA LEU A 146 -7.32 -6.66 -28.44
C LEU A 146 -8.59 -6.13 -29.11
N PHE A 147 -8.66 -4.83 -29.39
CA PHE A 147 -9.91 -4.17 -29.78
C PHE A 147 -10.02 -3.95 -31.29
N GLU A 148 -8.93 -3.76 -32.01
CA GLU A 148 -8.96 -3.53 -33.46
C GLU A 148 -8.66 -4.80 -34.26
N LYS A 149 -7.63 -5.57 -33.88
CA LYS A 149 -7.26 -6.79 -34.60
C LYS A 149 -8.11 -8.00 -34.23
N LEU A 150 -8.27 -8.28 -32.91
CA LEU A 150 -9.05 -9.41 -32.41
C LEU A 150 -10.54 -9.09 -32.25
N GLY A 151 -10.96 -7.83 -32.43
CA GLY A 151 -12.36 -7.43 -32.44
C GLY A 151 -13.07 -7.56 -31.11
N LEU A 152 -12.37 -7.59 -29.97
CA LEU A 152 -12.99 -7.61 -28.66
C LEU A 152 -13.76 -6.31 -28.40
N PRO A 153 -14.92 -6.36 -27.72
CA PRO A 153 -15.71 -5.15 -27.47
C PRO A 153 -14.97 -4.22 -26.48
N PRO A 154 -14.74 -2.95 -26.85
CA PRO A 154 -14.11 -2.00 -25.96
C PRO A 154 -15.08 -1.58 -24.85
N ILE A 155 -14.65 -1.68 -23.58
CA ILE A 155 -15.47 -1.36 -22.42
C ILE A 155 -15.29 0.11 -22.01
N LYS A 156 -14.05 0.63 -22.12
CA LYS A 156 -13.71 1.99 -21.69
C LYS A 156 -12.68 2.60 -22.61
N LYS A 157 -12.91 3.86 -23.01
CA LYS A 157 -11.93 4.68 -23.74
C LYS A 157 -11.21 5.64 -22.78
N THR A 158 -9.97 5.94 -23.09
CA THR A 158 -9.14 6.97 -22.45
C THR A 158 -8.84 8.09 -23.45
N LYS A 159 -8.23 9.17 -23.00
CA LYS A 159 -7.77 10.26 -23.89
C LYS A 159 -6.79 9.80 -24.98
N THR A 160 -6.06 8.70 -24.74
CA THR A 160 -4.99 8.19 -25.61
C THR A 160 -5.34 6.88 -26.30
N GLY A 161 -6.59 6.39 -26.22
CA GLY A 161 -7.03 5.15 -26.85
C GLY A 161 -7.92 4.30 -25.97
N TYR A 162 -7.90 2.97 -26.18
CA TYR A 162 -8.66 2.02 -25.39
C TYR A 162 -8.00 1.73 -24.04
N SER A 163 -8.80 1.63 -22.99
CA SER A 163 -8.29 1.20 -21.68
C SER A 163 -7.98 -0.30 -21.67
N THR A 164 -6.78 -0.63 -21.24
CA THR A 164 -6.35 -2.01 -20.97
C THR A 164 -6.06 -2.22 -19.48
N SER A 165 -6.79 -1.49 -18.61
CA SER A 165 -6.65 -1.66 -17.16
C SER A 165 -7.11 -3.06 -16.72
N VAL A 166 -6.66 -3.50 -15.53
CA VAL A 166 -7.01 -4.81 -14.98
C VAL A 166 -8.53 -4.99 -14.93
N GLU A 167 -9.27 -3.95 -14.50
CA GLU A 167 -10.73 -4.00 -14.40
C GLU A 167 -11.41 -4.21 -15.76
N VAL A 168 -10.83 -3.66 -16.83
CA VAL A 168 -11.33 -3.84 -18.20
C VAL A 168 -11.02 -5.24 -18.69
N LEU A 169 -9.79 -5.71 -18.47
CA LEU A 169 -9.37 -7.05 -18.92
C LEU A 169 -10.11 -8.15 -18.15
N GLU A 170 -10.35 -8.02 -16.86
CA GLU A 170 -11.14 -9.00 -16.09
C GLU A 170 -12.57 -9.17 -16.63
N GLN A 171 -13.21 -8.10 -17.12
CA GLN A 171 -14.52 -8.20 -17.76
C GLN A 171 -14.47 -8.91 -19.13
N LEU A 172 -13.32 -8.94 -19.78
CA LEU A 172 -13.10 -9.59 -21.07
C LEU A 172 -12.58 -11.02 -20.95
N LYS A 173 -12.18 -11.44 -19.75
CA LYS A 173 -11.52 -12.74 -19.49
C LYS A 173 -12.28 -13.95 -20.05
N MET A 174 -13.60 -13.93 -19.93
CA MET A 174 -14.46 -15.01 -20.45
C MET A 174 -14.70 -14.94 -21.96
N LYS A 175 -14.27 -13.87 -22.64
CA LYS A 175 -14.51 -13.68 -24.07
C LYS A 175 -13.38 -14.17 -24.95
N SER A 176 -12.15 -14.22 -24.41
CA SER A 176 -10.99 -14.68 -25.16
C SER A 176 -9.87 -15.19 -24.24
N PRO A 177 -9.25 -16.35 -24.55
CA PRO A 177 -8.17 -16.93 -23.75
C PRO A 177 -6.96 -16.00 -23.62
N ILE A 178 -6.62 -15.25 -24.67
CA ILE A 178 -5.49 -14.32 -24.68
C ILE A 178 -5.56 -13.31 -23.52
N VAL A 179 -6.79 -12.90 -23.12
CA VAL A 179 -6.98 -11.93 -22.03
C VAL A 179 -6.54 -12.49 -20.69
N SER A 180 -6.82 -13.78 -20.43
CA SER A 180 -6.35 -14.44 -19.20
C SER A 180 -4.82 -14.49 -19.16
N GLU A 181 -4.17 -14.86 -20.28
CA GLU A 181 -2.71 -14.94 -20.37
C GLU A 181 -2.04 -13.57 -20.24
N ILE A 182 -2.67 -12.50 -20.77
CA ILE A 182 -2.18 -11.13 -20.58
C ILE A 182 -2.29 -10.68 -19.11
N LEU A 183 -3.37 -11.05 -18.42
CA LEU A 183 -3.50 -10.77 -16.98
C LEU A 183 -2.43 -11.49 -16.18
N ASP A 184 -2.21 -12.78 -16.45
CA ASP A 184 -1.18 -13.59 -15.80
C ASP A 184 0.24 -13.04 -16.09
N TYR A 185 0.52 -12.69 -17.34
CA TYR A 185 1.79 -12.05 -17.73
C TYR A 185 2.02 -10.76 -16.95
N ARG A 186 1.05 -9.85 -16.92
CA ARG A 186 1.17 -8.57 -16.20
C ARG A 186 1.36 -8.76 -14.70
N GLN A 187 0.66 -9.71 -14.09
CA GLN A 187 0.82 -10.03 -12.68
C GLN A 187 2.25 -10.48 -12.38
N ILE A 188 2.78 -11.46 -13.14
CA ILE A 188 4.12 -12.00 -12.94
C ILE A 188 5.19 -10.96 -13.27
N ALA A 189 5.05 -10.21 -14.36
CA ALA A 189 5.98 -9.15 -14.74
C ALA A 189 6.07 -8.05 -13.66
N LYS A 190 4.92 -7.65 -13.08
CA LYS A 190 4.89 -6.70 -11.97
C LYS A 190 5.62 -7.26 -10.75
N ILE A 191 5.36 -8.51 -10.39
CA ILE A 191 6.00 -9.17 -9.25
C ILE A 191 7.51 -9.28 -9.47
N GLN A 192 7.95 -9.71 -10.66
CA GLN A 192 9.34 -9.80 -11.02
C GLN A 192 10.07 -8.45 -10.92
N ASN A 193 9.50 -7.41 -11.52
CA ASN A 193 10.17 -6.11 -11.57
C ASN A 193 10.14 -5.39 -10.22
N THR A 194 8.97 -5.38 -9.54
CA THR A 194 8.79 -4.62 -8.31
C THR A 194 9.40 -5.32 -7.10
N TYR A 195 9.19 -6.64 -6.98
CA TYR A 195 9.58 -7.34 -5.75
C TYR A 195 10.85 -8.17 -5.91
N VAL A 196 11.06 -8.87 -7.02
CA VAL A 196 12.30 -9.65 -7.16
C VAL A 196 13.48 -8.70 -7.43
N LYS A 197 13.45 -7.98 -8.56
CA LYS A 197 14.54 -7.06 -8.93
C LYS A 197 14.66 -5.90 -7.94
N GLY A 198 13.54 -5.25 -7.62
CA GLY A 198 13.56 -4.10 -6.71
C GLY A 198 14.07 -4.43 -5.31
N LEU A 199 13.75 -5.61 -4.74
CA LEU A 199 14.30 -6.03 -3.45
C LEU A 199 15.79 -6.38 -3.54
N LEU A 200 16.22 -7.07 -4.62
CA LEU A 200 17.64 -7.39 -4.82
C LEU A 200 18.52 -6.14 -4.87
N GLU A 201 18.05 -5.07 -5.52
CA GLU A 201 18.75 -3.79 -5.60
C GLU A 201 18.84 -3.06 -4.26
N CYS A 202 17.94 -3.36 -3.32
CA CYS A 202 17.90 -2.74 -2.00
C CYS A 202 18.68 -3.51 -0.92
N ILE A 203 19.20 -4.71 -1.22
CA ILE A 203 20.00 -5.47 -0.25
C ILE A 203 21.33 -4.77 -0.05
N GLN A 204 21.59 -4.38 1.21
CA GLN A 204 22.85 -3.72 1.61
C GLN A 204 23.98 -4.74 1.82
N PRO A 205 25.25 -4.32 1.96
CA PRO A 205 26.40 -5.20 2.17
C PRO A 205 26.29 -6.14 3.39
N ASP A 206 25.48 -5.81 4.37
CA ASP A 206 25.19 -6.64 5.55
C ASP A 206 24.15 -7.75 5.29
N GLY A 207 23.65 -7.87 4.04
CA GLY A 207 22.64 -8.84 3.63
C GLY A 207 21.22 -8.48 4.07
N ARG A 208 20.97 -7.22 4.40
CA ARG A 208 19.67 -6.74 4.91
C ARG A 208 19.07 -5.69 3.99
N ILE A 209 17.77 -5.51 4.13
CA ILE A 209 17.02 -4.39 3.59
C ILE A 209 16.66 -3.46 4.73
N HIS A 210 17.02 -2.18 4.60
CA HIS A 210 16.75 -1.10 5.53
C HIS A 210 15.71 -0.17 4.91
N THR A 211 14.44 -0.54 5.04
CA THR A 211 13.34 0.33 4.61
C THR A 211 13.27 1.57 5.50
N ARG A 212 12.72 2.66 4.99
CA ARG A 212 12.40 3.85 5.79
C ARG A 212 10.91 3.90 6.09
N TYR A 213 10.55 4.31 7.28
CA TYR A 213 9.16 4.49 7.68
C TYR A 213 8.77 5.96 7.69
N LEU A 214 7.69 6.30 6.98
CA LEU A 214 7.11 7.63 6.99
C LEU A 214 5.92 7.64 7.96
N GLN A 215 6.09 8.36 9.07
CA GLN A 215 5.10 8.43 10.15
C GLN A 215 4.04 9.50 9.87
N THR A 216 4.33 10.48 9.02
CA THR A 216 3.50 11.65 8.74
C THR A 216 2.85 11.65 7.36
N LEU A 217 2.92 10.54 6.59
CA LEU A 217 2.49 10.54 5.19
C LEU A 217 0.99 10.34 5.01
N THR A 218 0.36 9.46 5.79
CA THR A 218 -1.02 9.06 5.55
C THR A 218 -2.00 9.92 6.36
N ALA A 219 -3.13 10.31 5.80
CA ALA A 219 -4.17 11.03 6.53
C ALA A 219 -4.88 10.20 7.62
N THR A 220 -4.55 8.91 7.75
CA THR A 220 -5.24 7.97 8.65
C THR A 220 -4.44 7.58 9.89
N GLY A 221 -3.24 8.14 10.11
CA GLY A 221 -2.33 7.73 11.18
C GLY A 221 -1.57 6.42 10.91
N ARG A 222 -1.75 5.78 9.74
CA ARG A 222 -0.99 4.57 9.38
C ARG A 222 0.43 4.95 8.96
N LEU A 223 1.38 4.06 9.27
CA LEU A 223 2.74 4.16 8.76
C LEU A 223 2.80 3.83 7.27
N SER A 224 3.76 4.40 6.57
CA SER A 224 4.14 4.00 5.21
C SER A 224 5.60 3.54 5.20
N SER A 225 5.91 2.57 4.36
CA SER A 225 7.26 2.05 4.17
C SER A 225 7.74 2.38 2.76
N VAL A 226 8.96 2.92 2.65
CA VAL A 226 9.56 3.35 1.37
C VAL A 226 11.01 2.93 1.27
N ASP A 227 11.54 2.88 0.08
CA ASP A 227 12.94 2.61 -0.25
C ASP A 227 13.52 1.31 0.35
N PRO A 228 12.89 0.13 0.13
CA PRO A 228 11.69 -0.19 -0.64
C PRO A 228 10.41 -0.23 0.21
N ASN A 229 9.24 -0.21 -0.45
CA ASN A 229 7.97 -0.45 0.26
C ASN A 229 7.80 -1.95 0.58
N LEU A 230 8.00 -2.33 1.84
CA LEU A 230 7.84 -3.71 2.32
C LEU A 230 6.40 -4.06 2.75
N GLN A 231 5.51 -3.07 2.88
CA GLN A 231 4.12 -3.29 3.29
C GLN A 231 3.23 -3.81 2.15
N ASN A 232 3.67 -3.66 0.89
CA ASN A 232 2.90 -4.04 -0.29
C ASN A 232 3.28 -5.42 -0.88
N ILE A 233 4.10 -6.22 -0.20
CA ILE A 233 4.45 -7.56 -0.65
C ILE A 233 3.17 -8.43 -0.66
N PRO A 234 2.80 -9.04 -1.81
CA PRO A 234 1.55 -9.79 -1.90
C PRO A 234 1.50 -10.95 -0.90
N THR A 235 0.35 -11.14 -0.27
CA THR A 235 0.14 -12.21 0.72
C THR A 235 -0.76 -13.33 0.22
N ARG A 236 -1.62 -13.04 -0.76
CA ARG A 236 -2.68 -13.96 -1.21
C ARG A 236 -2.27 -14.83 -2.39
N THR A 237 -1.36 -14.34 -3.24
CA THR A 237 -0.89 -15.08 -4.42
C THR A 237 0.22 -16.06 -4.05
N ASN A 238 0.38 -17.14 -4.84
CA ASN A 238 1.46 -18.11 -4.63
C ASN A 238 2.83 -17.46 -4.83
N GLU A 239 2.95 -16.58 -5.82
CA GLU A 239 4.17 -15.83 -6.12
C GLU A 239 4.57 -14.94 -4.93
N GLY A 240 3.61 -14.21 -4.36
CA GLY A 240 3.86 -13.38 -3.18
C GLY A 240 4.31 -14.19 -1.97
N LYS A 241 3.71 -15.37 -1.75
CA LYS A 241 4.15 -16.29 -0.69
C LYS A 241 5.59 -16.78 -0.90
N GLN A 242 6.00 -16.99 -2.15
CA GLN A 242 7.39 -17.37 -2.47
C GLN A 242 8.38 -16.24 -2.15
N ILE A 243 8.05 -15.00 -2.52
CA ILE A 243 8.88 -13.82 -2.19
C ILE A 243 9.07 -13.70 -0.67
N ARG A 244 8.04 -13.94 0.12
CA ARG A 244 8.12 -13.87 1.57
C ARG A 244 9.10 -14.88 2.18
N LYS A 245 9.37 -16.02 1.52
CA LYS A 245 10.37 -16.98 1.96
C LYS A 245 11.80 -16.46 1.90
N ALA A 246 12.05 -15.40 1.14
CA ALA A 246 13.35 -14.75 1.09
C ALA A 246 13.67 -13.97 2.37
N PHE A 247 12.65 -13.56 3.14
CA PHE A 247 12.84 -12.87 4.41
C PHE A 247 13.08 -13.90 5.50
N VAL A 248 14.25 -13.86 6.09
CA VAL A 248 14.72 -14.90 7.02
C VAL A 248 15.14 -14.30 8.37
N PRO A 249 15.16 -15.09 9.44
CA PRO A 249 15.71 -14.64 10.71
C PRO A 249 17.18 -14.25 10.62
N SER A 250 17.62 -13.37 11.49
CA SER A 250 19.03 -12.91 11.53
C SER A 250 20.02 -14.01 11.88
N THR A 251 19.59 -15.02 12.62
CA THR A 251 20.39 -16.17 13.06
C THR A 251 19.79 -17.47 12.56
N LYS A 252 20.62 -18.52 12.45
CA LYS A 252 20.21 -19.83 11.94
C LYS A 252 19.07 -20.45 12.74
N ASP A 253 19.07 -20.26 14.06
CA ASP A 253 18.08 -20.80 14.98
C ASP A 253 17.05 -19.74 15.41
N GLY A 254 16.98 -18.63 14.68
CA GLY A 254 16.05 -17.55 14.93
C GLY A 254 14.67 -17.81 14.35
N TYR A 255 13.72 -16.99 14.75
CA TYR A 255 12.35 -17.03 14.28
C TYR A 255 11.91 -15.65 13.82
N ILE A 256 11.04 -15.59 12.82
CA ILE A 256 10.24 -14.40 12.52
C ILE A 256 8.96 -14.52 13.33
N PHE A 257 8.81 -13.63 14.31
CA PHE A 257 7.61 -13.53 15.13
C PHE A 257 6.64 -12.53 14.50
N SER A 258 5.39 -12.94 14.30
CA SER A 258 4.32 -12.08 13.80
C SER A 258 3.20 -11.99 14.81
N CYS A 259 2.84 -10.77 15.16
CA CYS A 259 1.74 -10.47 16.08
C CYS A 259 0.86 -9.40 15.47
N ASP A 260 -0.45 -9.63 15.41
CA ASP A 260 -1.42 -8.72 14.81
C ASP A 260 -2.69 -8.65 15.67
N TYR A 261 -3.30 -7.48 15.74
CA TYR A 261 -4.57 -7.29 16.41
C TYR A 261 -5.71 -7.94 15.61
N SER A 262 -6.51 -8.77 16.29
CA SER A 262 -7.69 -9.37 15.67
C SER A 262 -8.78 -8.32 15.45
N GLN A 263 -9.01 -7.94 14.19
CA GLN A 263 -10.12 -7.08 13.77
C GLN A 263 -10.19 -5.73 14.53
N VAL A 264 -9.04 -5.12 14.81
CA VAL A 264 -8.95 -3.90 15.64
C VAL A 264 -9.86 -2.77 15.14
N GLU A 265 -9.92 -2.54 13.82
CA GLU A 265 -10.75 -1.47 13.23
C GLU A 265 -12.25 -1.68 13.52
N LEU A 266 -12.75 -2.92 13.42
CA LEU A 266 -14.15 -3.23 13.74
C LEU A 266 -14.44 -3.14 15.25
N ARG A 267 -13.46 -3.46 16.08
CA ARG A 267 -13.57 -3.30 17.56
C ARG A 267 -13.65 -1.83 17.96
N VAL A 268 -12.80 -1.00 17.34
CA VAL A 268 -12.84 0.45 17.53
C VAL A 268 -14.17 1.01 17.02
N LEU A 269 -14.64 0.59 15.85
CA LEU A 269 -15.95 1.00 15.34
C LEU A 269 -17.08 0.62 16.29
N ALA A 270 -17.11 -0.60 16.82
CA ALA A 270 -18.10 -1.05 17.79
C ALA A 270 -18.10 -0.20 19.06
N HIS A 271 -16.91 0.23 19.50
CA HIS A 271 -16.76 1.11 20.66
C HIS A 271 -17.28 2.51 20.37
N VAL A 272 -16.82 3.14 19.29
CA VAL A 272 -17.16 4.53 18.94
C VAL A 272 -18.62 4.68 18.54
N SER A 273 -19.18 3.72 17.78
CA SER A 273 -20.60 3.77 17.39
C SER A 273 -21.58 3.46 18.53
N GLY A 274 -21.11 2.78 19.58
CA GLY A 274 -21.99 2.27 20.63
C GLY A 274 -22.93 1.14 20.20
N ASP A 275 -22.70 0.54 19.01
CA ASP A 275 -23.56 -0.54 18.49
C ASP A 275 -23.50 -1.78 19.42
N GLU A 276 -24.61 -2.03 20.11
CA GLU A 276 -24.71 -3.08 21.10
C GLU A 276 -24.50 -4.47 20.50
N HIS A 277 -24.97 -4.71 19.27
CA HIS A 277 -24.81 -6.00 18.59
C HIS A 277 -23.36 -6.29 18.23
N MET A 278 -22.64 -5.28 17.73
CA MET A 278 -21.20 -5.41 17.48
C MET A 278 -20.41 -5.64 18.78
N GLN A 279 -20.74 -4.86 19.82
CA GLN A 279 -20.06 -4.99 21.11
C GLN A 279 -20.30 -6.38 21.74
N GLU A 280 -21.54 -6.88 21.69
CA GLU A 280 -21.87 -8.21 22.21
C GLU A 280 -21.17 -9.33 21.41
N ALA A 281 -21.13 -9.22 20.08
CA ALA A 281 -20.41 -10.17 19.23
C ALA A 281 -18.92 -10.26 19.62
N PHE A 282 -18.27 -9.13 19.92
CA PHE A 282 -16.87 -9.12 20.33
C PHE A 282 -16.67 -9.60 21.77
N LYS A 283 -17.57 -9.30 22.71
CA LYS A 283 -17.49 -9.76 24.10
C LYS A 283 -17.68 -11.27 24.22
N SER A 284 -18.60 -11.83 23.46
CA SER A 284 -18.90 -13.26 23.43
C SER A 284 -17.91 -14.10 22.61
N GLY A 285 -16.95 -13.43 21.92
CA GLY A 285 -15.95 -14.11 21.10
C GLY A 285 -16.49 -14.69 19.79
N TYR A 286 -17.69 -14.31 19.38
CA TYR A 286 -18.27 -14.73 18.10
C TYR A 286 -17.53 -14.12 16.92
N ASP A 287 -17.46 -14.89 15.84
CA ASP A 287 -16.96 -14.39 14.57
C ASP A 287 -17.97 -13.40 13.97
N ILE A 288 -17.67 -12.10 14.02
CA ILE A 288 -18.54 -11.05 13.52
C ILE A 288 -18.88 -11.22 12.04
N HIS A 289 -17.99 -11.81 11.24
CA HIS A 289 -18.26 -12.08 9.83
C HIS A 289 -19.23 -13.24 9.65
N ALA A 290 -19.14 -14.26 10.50
CA ALA A 290 -20.11 -15.35 10.51
C ALA A 290 -21.49 -14.83 10.97
N HIS A 291 -21.52 -14.00 12.01
CA HIS A 291 -22.77 -13.39 12.48
C HIS A 291 -23.44 -12.51 11.43
N THR A 292 -22.65 -11.68 10.73
CA THR A 292 -23.16 -10.89 9.59
C THR A 292 -23.65 -11.79 8.46
N ALA A 293 -22.92 -12.88 8.15
CA ALA A 293 -23.36 -13.86 7.15
C ALA A 293 -24.73 -14.48 7.51
N MET A 294 -24.90 -14.89 8.77
CA MET A 294 -26.20 -15.42 9.24
C MET A 294 -27.34 -14.42 8.98
N LYS A 295 -27.13 -13.14 9.28
CA LYS A 295 -28.14 -12.10 9.03
C LYS A 295 -28.42 -11.89 7.55
N ILE A 296 -27.37 -11.82 6.70
CA ILE A 296 -27.49 -11.57 5.25
C ILE A 296 -28.19 -12.75 4.55
N PHE A 297 -27.85 -13.98 4.93
CA PHE A 297 -28.32 -15.20 4.27
C PHE A 297 -29.48 -15.88 5.01
N HIS A 298 -30.00 -15.24 6.08
CA HIS A 298 -31.11 -15.76 6.90
C HIS A 298 -30.86 -17.16 7.44
N LEU A 299 -29.68 -17.40 8.04
CA LEU A 299 -29.28 -18.67 8.62
C LEU A 299 -29.54 -18.67 10.13
N ASP A 300 -29.90 -19.82 10.67
CA ASP A 300 -30.22 -19.97 12.08
C ASP A 300 -28.98 -20.36 12.93
N SER A 301 -27.94 -20.94 12.29
CA SER A 301 -26.74 -21.42 12.98
C SER A 301 -25.45 -20.95 12.32
N PRO A 302 -24.38 -20.64 13.10
CA PRO A 302 -23.04 -20.37 12.56
C PRO A 302 -22.47 -21.54 11.75
N ASP A 303 -22.87 -22.78 12.03
CA ASP A 303 -22.41 -23.97 11.33
C ASP A 303 -22.88 -24.05 9.87
N GLU A 304 -23.95 -23.32 9.55
CA GLU A 304 -24.47 -23.20 8.18
C GLU A 304 -23.69 -22.20 7.33
N VAL A 305 -22.82 -21.39 7.94
CA VAL A 305 -22.05 -20.35 7.27
C VAL A 305 -20.90 -20.95 6.46
N THR A 306 -21.06 -21.01 5.16
CA THR A 306 -19.99 -21.46 4.26
C THR A 306 -18.83 -20.48 4.22
N PRO A 307 -17.61 -20.92 3.84
CA PRO A 307 -16.46 -20.01 3.64
C PRO A 307 -16.73 -18.89 2.63
N LEU A 308 -17.58 -19.12 1.63
CA LEU A 308 -17.99 -18.13 0.65
C LEU A 308 -18.92 -17.07 1.27
N MET A 309 -19.93 -17.48 2.04
CA MET A 309 -20.84 -16.57 2.75
C MET A 309 -20.10 -15.69 3.74
N ARG A 310 -19.16 -16.29 4.51
CA ARG A 310 -18.30 -15.56 5.43
C ARG A 310 -17.42 -14.53 4.72
N ARG A 311 -16.90 -14.88 3.54
CA ARG A 311 -16.11 -13.95 2.71
C ARG A 311 -16.96 -12.78 2.19
N HIS A 312 -18.20 -13.03 1.77
CA HIS A 312 -19.15 -11.99 1.37
C HIS A 312 -19.48 -11.06 2.55
N ALA A 313 -19.80 -11.62 3.70
CA ALA A 313 -20.07 -10.86 4.92
C ALA A 313 -18.85 -10.01 5.34
N LYS A 314 -17.64 -10.55 5.19
CA LYS A 314 -16.41 -9.79 5.43
C LYS A 314 -16.31 -8.59 4.48
N ALA A 315 -16.64 -8.77 3.20
CA ALA A 315 -16.63 -7.68 2.23
C ALA A 315 -17.69 -6.61 2.54
N VAL A 316 -18.86 -7.02 3.03
CA VAL A 316 -19.92 -6.11 3.50
C VAL A 316 -19.46 -5.32 4.72
N ASN A 317 -18.96 -5.98 5.76
CA ASN A 317 -18.51 -5.33 6.99
C ASN A 317 -17.43 -4.28 6.72
N PHE A 318 -16.39 -4.64 5.98
CA PHE A 318 -15.35 -3.69 5.61
C PHE A 318 -15.85 -2.62 4.62
N GLY A 319 -16.74 -3.01 3.71
CA GLY A 319 -17.37 -2.07 2.79
C GLY A 319 -18.09 -0.94 3.52
N ILE A 320 -18.90 -1.29 4.53
CA ILE A 320 -19.61 -0.31 5.36
C ILE A 320 -18.64 0.61 6.10
N VAL A 321 -17.59 0.03 6.72
CA VAL A 321 -16.56 0.79 7.46
C VAL A 321 -15.85 1.81 6.56
N TYR A 322 -15.57 1.43 5.32
CA TYR A 322 -14.88 2.29 4.34
C TYR A 322 -15.81 3.09 3.42
N GLY A 323 -17.11 3.13 3.73
CA GLY A 323 -18.09 3.94 2.98
C GLY A 323 -18.28 3.48 1.54
N ILE A 324 -18.21 2.16 1.27
CA ILE A 324 -18.46 1.63 -0.07
C ILE A 324 -19.89 1.91 -0.51
N SER A 325 -20.06 2.33 -1.76
CA SER A 325 -21.40 2.45 -2.34
C SER A 325 -22.03 1.09 -2.64
N ASP A 326 -23.38 1.03 -2.77
CA ASP A 326 -24.13 -0.14 -3.21
C ASP A 326 -23.59 -0.70 -4.54
N TYR A 327 -23.23 0.16 -5.46
CA TYR A 327 -22.57 -0.20 -6.72
C TYR A 327 -21.20 -0.85 -6.52
N GLY A 328 -20.36 -0.28 -5.65
CA GLY A 328 -19.06 -0.85 -5.32
C GLY A 328 -19.20 -2.23 -4.66
N LEU A 329 -20.13 -2.36 -3.72
CA LEU A 329 -20.39 -3.61 -3.01
C LEU A 329 -20.92 -4.70 -3.97
N SER A 330 -21.90 -4.38 -4.81
CA SER A 330 -22.44 -5.33 -5.79
C SER A 330 -21.39 -5.86 -6.75
N LYS A 331 -20.46 -4.99 -7.19
CA LYS A 331 -19.30 -5.41 -8.01
C LYS A 331 -18.33 -6.32 -7.25
N ASN A 332 -18.01 -5.99 -6.00
CA ASN A 332 -17.09 -6.80 -5.20
C ASN A 332 -17.64 -8.20 -4.91
N LEU A 333 -18.94 -8.31 -4.74
CA LEU A 333 -19.63 -9.57 -4.45
C LEU A 333 -20.02 -10.34 -5.72
N GLY A 334 -19.99 -9.71 -6.90
CA GLY A 334 -20.45 -10.31 -8.15
C GLY A 334 -21.97 -10.53 -8.21
N ILE A 335 -22.74 -9.70 -7.49
CA ILE A 335 -24.20 -9.75 -7.41
C ILE A 335 -24.83 -8.53 -8.06
N SER A 336 -26.13 -8.57 -8.31
CA SER A 336 -26.87 -7.40 -8.81
C SER A 336 -27.07 -6.35 -7.71
N ARG A 337 -27.21 -5.06 -8.08
CA ARG A 337 -27.48 -3.97 -7.10
C ARG A 337 -28.80 -4.15 -6.34
N LYS A 338 -29.73 -4.99 -6.83
CA LYS A 338 -31.02 -5.26 -6.18
C LYS A 338 -30.95 -6.37 -5.14
N GLN A 339 -29.90 -7.19 -5.20
CA GLN A 339 -29.56 -8.17 -4.18
C GLN A 339 -28.76 -7.51 -3.06
#